data_c403ec61ad6060150ae0b07ce0d506e5
#
_entry.id   c403ec61ad6060150ae0b07ce0d506e5
#
_cell.length_a   1.000
_cell.length_b   1.000
_cell.length_c   1.000
_cell.angle_alpha   90.00
_cell.angle_beta   90.00
_cell.angle_gamma   90.00
#
_symmetry.space_group_name_H-M   'P 1'
#
loop_
_entity.id
_entity.type
_entity.pdbx_description
1 polymer ?
#
loop_
_entity_poly.entity_id
_entity_poly.type
_entity_poly.pdbx_seq_one_letter_code
_entity_poly.pdbx_strand_id
1 'polypeptide(L)'
;MRNIATIPARDREALFRNTAAKMGMSEAIIEKDFWVCYMLDYLFHRCAWKDNLAFKGGTSLSKAYGLIERFSEDIDLILDWRVLGYGINEPWEQRSNTKQDIFNKEANTRAEDFLRDTFLHSVVADLTADLGDNVKCFIDDNDPQTVKIAYPNSFSDMSILQEIRLEIGALAAWTPVKVADITPYAAQEYGRLFKQPSTDILTVLPERTFWEKVTILHREAFREEDRPFPTRYSRHYYDLYRMMQTEVKDNALADNDLLTKVVDFKDKFYRCPWARYDQIGRAHV
;
A
#
# COMPACT_ATOMS: atom_id res chain seq x y z
N MET A 1 -5.70 -15.53 11.21
CA MET A 1 -6.72 -14.43 11.06
C MET A 1 -8.07 -14.94 10.57
N ARG A 2 -8.13 -15.83 9.58
CA ARG A 2 -9.38 -16.35 9.01
C ARG A 2 -10.38 -16.88 10.05
N ASN A 3 -9.90 -17.61 11.09
CA ASN A 3 -10.78 -18.10 12.15
C ASN A 3 -11.51 -16.99 12.92
N ILE A 4 -10.93 -15.79 13.06
CA ILE A 4 -11.58 -14.64 13.71
C ILE A 4 -12.53 -13.94 12.74
N ALA A 5 -12.18 -13.86 11.45
CA ALA A 5 -13.06 -13.27 10.43
C ALA A 5 -14.41 -13.99 10.32
N THR A 6 -14.43 -15.31 10.58
CA THR A 6 -15.59 -16.20 10.40
C THR A 6 -16.38 -16.52 11.67
N ILE A 7 -15.97 -16.02 12.86
CA ILE A 7 -16.78 -16.18 14.08
C ILE A 7 -18.04 -15.28 14.04
N PRO A 8 -19.06 -15.54 14.90
CA PRO A 8 -20.22 -14.68 15.00
C PRO A 8 -19.84 -13.22 15.25
N ALA A 9 -20.57 -12.28 14.62
CA ALA A 9 -20.31 -10.84 14.72
C ALA A 9 -20.19 -10.37 16.19
N ARG A 10 -21.08 -10.85 17.06
CA ARG A 10 -21.08 -10.53 18.49
C ARG A 10 -19.76 -10.85 19.20
N ASP A 11 -19.16 -12.01 18.87
CA ASP A 11 -17.92 -12.44 19.51
C ASP A 11 -16.73 -11.64 18.97
N ARG A 12 -16.75 -11.29 17.68
CA ARG A 12 -15.77 -10.42 17.04
C ARG A 12 -15.85 -8.99 17.60
N GLU A 13 -17.06 -8.45 17.79
CA GLU A 13 -17.27 -7.15 18.45
C GLU A 13 -16.70 -7.14 19.86
N ALA A 14 -16.95 -8.17 20.65
CA ALA A 14 -16.42 -8.27 22.02
C ALA A 14 -14.89 -8.27 22.02
N LEU A 15 -14.25 -8.99 21.08
CA LEU A 15 -12.80 -8.99 20.92
C LEU A 15 -12.27 -7.57 20.61
N PHE A 16 -12.89 -6.88 19.65
CA PHE A 16 -12.45 -5.54 19.25
C PHE A 16 -12.65 -4.52 20.36
N ARG A 17 -13.77 -4.52 21.08
CA ARG A 17 -14.03 -3.64 22.25
C ARG A 17 -12.99 -3.86 23.35
N ASN A 18 -12.71 -5.10 23.69
CA ASN A 18 -11.74 -5.43 24.73
C ASN A 18 -10.32 -5.01 24.33
N THR A 19 -9.96 -5.16 23.04
CA THR A 19 -8.68 -4.68 22.51
C THR A 19 -8.61 -3.15 22.56
N ALA A 20 -9.65 -2.46 22.11
CA ALA A 20 -9.76 -1.00 22.11
C ALA A 20 -9.60 -0.43 23.53
N ALA A 21 -10.32 -0.99 24.50
CA ALA A 21 -10.22 -0.60 25.91
C ALA A 21 -8.80 -0.78 26.48
N LYS A 22 -8.12 -1.86 26.10
CA LYS A 22 -6.76 -2.16 26.56
C LYS A 22 -5.71 -1.24 25.94
N MET A 23 -5.87 -0.88 24.66
CA MET A 23 -4.91 -0.07 23.92
C MET A 23 -5.23 1.44 23.98
N GLY A 24 -6.37 1.84 24.53
CA GLY A 24 -6.82 3.23 24.55
C GLY A 24 -7.13 3.78 23.13
N MET A 25 -7.61 2.90 22.24
CA MET A 25 -7.93 3.22 20.86
C MET A 25 -9.44 3.15 20.60
N SER A 26 -9.92 3.71 19.48
CA SER A 26 -11.30 3.54 19.03
C SER A 26 -11.53 2.12 18.54
N GLU A 27 -12.72 1.56 18.79
CA GLU A 27 -13.11 0.23 18.31
C GLU A 27 -13.09 0.13 16.79
N ALA A 28 -13.47 1.21 16.10
CA ALA A 28 -13.44 1.28 14.64
C ALA A 28 -11.99 1.17 14.08
N ILE A 29 -11.00 1.73 14.78
CA ILE A 29 -9.57 1.57 14.41
C ILE A 29 -9.14 0.11 14.57
N ILE A 30 -9.49 -0.53 15.69
CA ILE A 30 -9.15 -1.93 15.93
C ILE A 30 -9.80 -2.85 14.90
N GLU A 31 -11.07 -2.61 14.58
CA GLU A 31 -11.79 -3.37 13.56
C GLU A 31 -11.17 -3.18 12.18
N LYS A 32 -10.90 -1.95 11.78
CA LYS A 32 -10.26 -1.63 10.50
C LYS A 32 -8.88 -2.27 10.39
N ASP A 33 -8.06 -2.17 11.43
CA ASP A 33 -6.73 -2.79 11.49
C ASP A 33 -6.80 -4.31 11.29
N PHE A 34 -7.77 -4.96 11.95
CA PHE A 34 -7.99 -6.39 11.77
C PHE A 34 -8.31 -6.75 10.32
N TRP A 35 -9.23 -6.01 9.69
CA TRP A 35 -9.63 -6.29 8.31
C TRP A 35 -8.52 -5.97 7.30
N VAL A 36 -7.71 -4.95 7.54
CA VAL A 36 -6.49 -4.68 6.75
C VAL A 36 -5.53 -5.87 6.83
N CYS A 37 -5.24 -6.37 8.03
CA CYS A 37 -4.36 -7.53 8.21
C CYS A 37 -4.94 -8.82 7.62
N TYR A 38 -6.26 -9.03 7.73
CA TYR A 38 -6.96 -10.15 7.09
C TYR A 38 -6.85 -10.10 5.57
N MET A 39 -7.00 -8.92 4.98
CA MET A 39 -6.86 -8.73 3.53
C MET A 39 -5.43 -8.98 3.06
N LEU A 40 -4.43 -8.51 3.80
CA LEU A 40 -3.03 -8.81 3.50
C LEU A 40 -2.75 -10.31 3.58
N ASP A 41 -3.24 -11.01 4.63
CA ASP A 41 -3.15 -12.46 4.72
C ASP A 41 -3.79 -13.17 3.52
N TYR A 42 -4.98 -12.73 3.10
CA TYR A 42 -5.64 -13.27 1.91
C TYR A 42 -4.81 -13.05 0.64
N LEU A 43 -4.37 -11.83 0.40
CA LEU A 43 -3.69 -11.42 -0.83
C LEU A 43 -2.35 -12.14 -1.04
N PHE A 44 -1.59 -12.38 0.04
CA PHE A 44 -0.25 -12.94 -0.03
C PHE A 44 -0.17 -14.46 0.20
N HIS A 45 -1.28 -15.11 0.63
CA HIS A 45 -1.26 -16.56 0.87
C HIS A 45 -2.34 -17.33 0.12
N ARG A 46 -3.47 -16.71 -0.23
CA ARG A 46 -4.63 -17.40 -0.78
C ARG A 46 -5.09 -16.88 -2.13
N CYS A 47 -4.84 -15.62 -2.44
CA CYS A 47 -5.16 -15.01 -3.71
C CYS A 47 -4.43 -15.72 -4.87
N ALA A 48 -5.06 -15.82 -6.03
CA ALA A 48 -4.48 -16.44 -7.22
C ALA A 48 -3.19 -15.73 -7.69
N TRP A 49 -3.03 -14.45 -7.38
CA TRP A 49 -1.85 -13.63 -7.75
C TRP A 49 -0.91 -13.35 -6.58
N LYS A 50 -0.94 -14.13 -5.51
CA LYS A 50 -0.12 -13.95 -4.31
C LYS A 50 1.38 -13.81 -4.59
N ASP A 51 1.89 -14.50 -5.63
CA ASP A 51 3.29 -14.47 -6.02
C ASP A 51 3.63 -13.31 -6.98
N ASN A 52 2.62 -12.50 -7.34
CA ASN A 52 2.74 -11.37 -8.25
C ASN A 52 2.46 -10.02 -7.56
N LEU A 53 2.40 -10.00 -6.24
CA LEU A 53 2.13 -8.80 -5.45
C LEU A 53 3.29 -8.47 -4.53
N ALA A 54 3.52 -7.17 -4.29
CA ALA A 54 4.36 -6.69 -3.20
C ALA A 54 3.66 -5.54 -2.47
N PHE A 55 3.76 -5.54 -1.14
CA PHE A 55 3.17 -4.52 -0.28
C PHE A 55 4.09 -3.32 -0.12
N LYS A 56 3.53 -2.11 -0.12
CA LYS A 56 4.29 -0.87 0.03
C LYS A 56 3.49 0.22 0.77
N GLY A 57 4.00 1.43 0.74
CA GLY A 57 3.27 2.65 1.13
C GLY A 57 3.21 2.92 2.62
N GLY A 58 2.26 3.77 3.02
CA GLY A 58 2.14 4.21 4.41
C GLY A 58 1.79 3.08 5.37
N THR A 59 0.89 2.20 4.95
CA THR A 59 0.46 1.07 5.79
C THR A 59 1.59 0.05 5.99
N SER A 60 2.51 -0.13 5.01
CA SER A 60 3.69 -0.95 5.23
C SER A 60 4.65 -0.33 6.25
N LEU A 61 4.81 1.01 6.26
CA LEU A 61 5.63 1.70 7.25
C LEU A 61 5.10 1.51 8.69
N SER A 62 3.78 1.52 8.87
CA SER A 62 3.19 1.31 10.20
C SER A 62 3.14 -0.15 10.61
N LYS A 63 2.65 -1.04 9.75
CA LYS A 63 2.35 -2.44 10.11
C LYS A 63 3.54 -3.37 10.00
N ALA A 64 4.37 -3.22 8.96
CA ALA A 64 5.51 -4.10 8.72
C ALA A 64 6.79 -3.61 9.42
N TYR A 65 6.92 -2.30 9.60
CA TYR A 65 8.17 -1.70 10.10
C TYR A 65 8.03 -0.92 11.40
N GLY A 66 6.82 -0.60 11.86
CA GLY A 66 6.60 0.17 13.09
C GLY A 66 7.20 1.60 13.07
N LEU A 67 7.39 2.17 11.87
CA LEU A 67 8.12 3.43 11.66
C LEU A 67 7.24 4.67 11.86
N ILE A 68 5.92 4.53 11.72
CA ILE A 68 4.97 5.63 11.87
C ILE A 68 3.83 5.23 12.80
N GLU A 69 3.33 6.19 13.57
CA GLU A 69 2.25 5.99 14.57
C GLU A 69 0.89 6.43 14.04
N ARG A 70 0.86 7.27 12.99
CA ARG A 70 -0.42 7.65 12.40
C ARG A 70 -1.12 6.43 11.81
N PHE A 71 -2.43 6.36 11.99
CA PHE A 71 -3.22 5.33 11.35
C PHE A 71 -3.13 5.44 9.83
N SER A 72 -2.84 4.32 9.18
CA SER A 72 -2.81 4.19 7.73
C SER A 72 -3.66 2.98 7.36
N GLU A 73 -4.58 3.17 6.44
CA GLU A 73 -5.71 2.27 6.19
C GLU A 73 -5.79 1.73 4.77
N ASP A 74 -5.07 2.36 3.83
CA ASP A 74 -5.02 1.93 2.44
C ASP A 74 -3.94 0.85 2.27
N ILE A 75 -4.19 -0.13 1.43
CA ILE A 75 -3.23 -1.18 1.07
C ILE A 75 -2.66 -0.84 -0.30
N ASP A 76 -1.47 -0.26 -0.32
CA ASP A 76 -0.73 0.01 -1.54
C ASP A 76 -0.02 -1.26 -2.03
N LEU A 77 -0.30 -1.68 -3.26
CA LEU A 77 0.25 -2.89 -3.86
C LEU A 77 0.98 -2.60 -5.17
N ILE A 78 2.07 -3.31 -5.38
CA ILE A 78 2.71 -3.44 -6.68
C ILE A 78 2.19 -4.71 -7.32
N LEU A 79 1.67 -4.60 -8.55
CA LEU A 79 1.36 -5.74 -9.41
C LEU A 79 2.51 -5.98 -10.37
N ASP A 80 2.97 -7.22 -10.45
CA ASP A 80 3.96 -7.60 -11.45
C ASP A 80 3.40 -7.43 -12.87
N TRP A 81 4.02 -6.58 -13.68
CA TRP A 81 3.60 -6.30 -15.05
C TRP A 81 3.59 -7.50 -15.99
N ARG A 82 4.27 -8.61 -15.60
CA ARG A 82 4.22 -9.87 -16.35
C ARG A 82 2.81 -10.47 -16.37
N VAL A 83 2.00 -10.20 -15.36
CA VAL A 83 0.57 -10.58 -15.32
C VAL A 83 -0.21 -9.90 -16.44
N LEU A 84 0.25 -8.72 -16.89
CA LEU A 84 -0.36 -7.94 -17.97
C LEU A 84 0.20 -8.32 -19.37
N GLY A 85 1.05 -9.35 -19.44
CA GLY A 85 1.63 -9.84 -20.67
C GLY A 85 2.94 -9.17 -21.11
N TYR A 86 3.54 -8.33 -20.26
CA TYR A 86 4.84 -7.69 -20.55
C TYR A 86 6.01 -8.60 -20.20
N GLY A 87 7.09 -8.49 -20.96
CA GLY A 87 8.37 -9.10 -20.62
C GLY A 87 8.99 -8.46 -19.36
N ILE A 88 9.86 -9.19 -18.66
CA ILE A 88 10.45 -8.75 -17.39
C ILE A 88 11.17 -7.40 -17.48
N ASN A 89 11.84 -7.11 -18.59
CA ASN A 89 12.60 -5.89 -18.82
C ASN A 89 11.89 -4.91 -19.79
N GLU A 90 10.79 -5.31 -20.39
CA GLU A 90 10.11 -4.54 -21.42
C GLU A 90 9.70 -3.12 -20.97
N PRO A 91 9.16 -2.90 -19.76
CA PRO A 91 8.88 -1.55 -19.28
C PRO A 91 10.12 -0.65 -19.21
N TRP A 92 11.32 -1.23 -19.03
CA TRP A 92 12.58 -0.51 -18.93
C TRP A 92 13.29 -0.24 -20.26
N GLU A 93 12.80 -0.78 -21.37
CA GLU A 93 13.37 -0.51 -22.68
C GLU A 93 13.45 0.98 -23.00
N GLN A 94 14.48 1.36 -23.76
CA GLN A 94 14.66 2.75 -24.15
C GLN A 94 13.60 3.17 -25.16
N ARG A 95 12.88 4.24 -24.85
CA ARG A 95 11.84 4.84 -25.70
C ARG A 95 12.00 6.35 -25.74
N SER A 96 11.58 6.99 -26.84
CA SER A 96 11.38 8.44 -26.82
C SER A 96 10.28 8.80 -25.80
N ASN A 97 10.29 10.02 -25.31
CA ASN A 97 9.31 10.49 -24.32
C ASN A 97 7.85 10.20 -24.75
N THR A 98 7.52 10.53 -25.99
CA THR A 98 6.16 10.28 -26.54
C THR A 98 5.82 8.79 -26.57
N LYS A 99 6.77 7.93 -26.97
CA LYS A 99 6.56 6.49 -26.96
C LYS A 99 6.46 5.92 -25.54
N GLN A 100 7.20 6.50 -24.59
CA GLN A 100 7.10 6.11 -23.18
C GLN A 100 5.75 6.52 -22.59
N ASP A 101 5.24 7.71 -22.90
CA ASP A 101 3.91 8.15 -22.44
C ASP A 101 2.79 7.26 -23.00
N ILE A 102 2.90 6.83 -24.27
CA ILE A 102 1.95 5.87 -24.87
C ILE A 102 2.03 4.53 -24.13
N PHE A 103 3.24 4.01 -23.92
CA PHE A 103 3.46 2.76 -23.18
C PHE A 103 2.86 2.83 -21.78
N ASN A 104 3.11 3.90 -21.03
CA ASN A 104 2.60 4.08 -19.68
C ASN A 104 1.06 4.09 -19.66
N LYS A 105 0.42 4.77 -20.59
CA LYS A 105 -1.04 4.78 -20.73
C LYS A 105 -1.58 3.40 -21.05
N GLU A 106 -0.98 2.69 -22.01
CA GLU A 106 -1.38 1.33 -22.35
C GLU A 106 -1.23 0.36 -21.16
N ALA A 107 -0.12 0.45 -20.42
CA ALA A 107 0.11 -0.38 -19.26
C ALA A 107 -0.92 -0.12 -18.14
N ASN A 108 -1.28 1.14 -17.91
CA ASN A 108 -2.34 1.48 -16.97
C ASN A 108 -3.70 0.94 -17.43
N THR A 109 -4.06 1.10 -18.71
CA THR A 109 -5.32 0.55 -19.25
C THR A 109 -5.37 -0.98 -19.09
N ARG A 110 -4.28 -1.69 -19.41
CA ARG A 110 -4.22 -3.16 -19.21
C ARG A 110 -4.35 -3.53 -17.73
N ALA A 111 -3.79 -2.73 -16.81
CA ALA A 111 -3.95 -2.95 -15.38
C ALA A 111 -5.42 -2.76 -14.95
N GLU A 112 -6.07 -1.70 -15.40
CA GLU A 112 -7.48 -1.42 -15.12
C GLU A 112 -8.40 -2.52 -15.65
N ASP A 113 -8.17 -2.99 -16.89
CA ASP A 113 -8.92 -4.11 -17.48
C ASP A 113 -8.69 -5.40 -16.68
N PHE A 114 -7.45 -5.71 -16.33
CA PHE A 114 -7.13 -6.88 -15.50
C PHE A 114 -7.81 -6.82 -14.13
N LEU A 115 -7.78 -5.66 -13.47
CA LEU A 115 -8.42 -5.48 -12.16
C LEU A 115 -9.93 -5.66 -12.25
N ARG A 116 -10.57 -5.08 -13.26
CA ARG A 116 -12.02 -5.17 -13.46
C ARG A 116 -12.47 -6.56 -13.89
N ASP A 117 -11.84 -7.13 -14.92
CA ASP A 117 -12.36 -8.30 -15.63
C ASP A 117 -11.84 -9.64 -15.06
N THR A 118 -10.77 -9.60 -14.24
CA THR A 118 -10.13 -10.81 -13.76
C THR A 118 -9.93 -10.79 -12.23
N PHE A 119 -9.18 -9.82 -11.71
CA PHE A 119 -8.82 -9.76 -10.29
C PHE A 119 -10.04 -9.62 -9.39
N LEU A 120 -10.91 -8.65 -9.68
CA LEU A 120 -12.11 -8.39 -8.88
C LEU A 120 -13.01 -9.63 -8.78
N HIS A 121 -13.24 -10.34 -9.89
CA HIS A 121 -14.10 -11.54 -9.91
C HIS A 121 -13.56 -12.63 -8.99
N SER A 122 -12.26 -12.87 -8.99
CA SER A 122 -11.63 -13.84 -8.09
C SER A 122 -11.72 -13.41 -6.63
N VAL A 123 -11.42 -12.15 -6.34
CA VAL A 123 -11.51 -11.60 -4.98
C VAL A 123 -12.95 -11.70 -4.44
N VAL A 124 -13.94 -11.35 -5.25
CA VAL A 124 -15.37 -11.51 -4.87
C VAL A 124 -15.70 -12.96 -4.54
N ALA A 125 -15.32 -13.90 -5.41
CA ALA A 125 -15.60 -15.33 -5.19
C ALA A 125 -14.97 -15.85 -3.89
N ASP A 126 -13.68 -15.55 -3.68
CA ASP A 126 -12.93 -16.02 -2.51
C ASP A 126 -13.46 -15.41 -1.21
N LEU A 127 -13.70 -14.09 -1.19
CA LEU A 127 -14.18 -13.41 0.00
C LEU A 127 -15.64 -13.76 0.32
N THR A 128 -16.48 -13.96 -0.69
CA THR A 128 -17.85 -14.44 -0.48
C THR A 128 -17.86 -15.87 0.09
N ALA A 129 -16.96 -16.73 -0.36
CA ALA A 129 -16.80 -18.07 0.21
C ALA A 129 -16.36 -18.04 1.68
N ASP A 130 -15.56 -17.05 2.08
CA ASP A 130 -15.08 -16.89 3.46
C ASP A 130 -16.09 -16.18 4.37
N LEU A 131 -16.74 -15.11 3.90
CA LEU A 131 -17.49 -14.13 4.71
C LEU A 131 -18.98 -14.05 4.37
N GLY A 132 -19.43 -14.80 3.36
CA GLY A 132 -20.80 -14.75 2.86
C GLY A 132 -21.12 -13.41 2.18
N ASP A 133 -22.41 -13.05 2.13
CA ASP A 133 -22.93 -11.83 1.47
C ASP A 133 -22.63 -10.52 2.25
N ASN A 134 -21.93 -10.63 3.39
CA ASN A 134 -21.58 -9.48 4.21
C ASN A 134 -20.37 -8.70 3.71
N VAL A 135 -19.70 -9.17 2.68
CA VAL A 135 -18.59 -8.48 2.01
C VAL A 135 -19.02 -8.04 0.62
N LYS A 136 -18.61 -6.83 0.23
CA LYS A 136 -18.82 -6.31 -1.13
C LYS A 136 -17.52 -5.78 -1.68
N CYS A 137 -17.19 -6.13 -2.92
CA CYS A 137 -15.99 -5.66 -3.61
C CYS A 137 -16.37 -5.00 -4.92
N PHE A 138 -15.76 -3.87 -5.22
CA PHE A 138 -16.02 -3.10 -6.44
C PHE A 138 -14.81 -2.22 -6.81
N ILE A 139 -14.73 -1.80 -8.06
CA ILE A 139 -13.73 -0.81 -8.51
C ILE A 139 -14.17 0.58 -8.04
N ASP A 140 -13.24 1.43 -7.63
CA ASP A 140 -13.53 2.83 -7.31
C ASP A 140 -13.86 3.60 -8.60
N ASP A 141 -15.02 4.27 -8.62
CA ASP A 141 -15.47 5.03 -9.80
C ASP A 141 -14.53 6.19 -10.19
N ASN A 142 -13.75 6.70 -9.22
CA ASN A 142 -12.83 7.82 -9.43
C ASN A 142 -11.37 7.38 -9.66
N ASP A 143 -11.06 6.12 -9.36
CA ASP A 143 -9.72 5.54 -9.50
C ASP A 143 -9.80 4.08 -9.93
N PRO A 144 -9.77 3.79 -11.25
CA PRO A 144 -9.90 2.44 -11.78
C PRO A 144 -8.82 1.45 -11.34
N GLN A 145 -7.72 1.93 -10.75
CA GLN A 145 -6.66 1.10 -10.18
C GLN A 145 -6.88 0.81 -8.68
N THR A 146 -8.01 1.23 -8.12
CA THR A 146 -8.38 0.96 -6.73
C THR A 146 -9.56 -0.01 -6.65
N VAL A 147 -9.35 -1.13 -5.96
CA VAL A 147 -10.41 -2.07 -5.56
C VAL A 147 -10.84 -1.76 -4.13
N LYS A 148 -12.13 -1.51 -3.94
CA LYS A 148 -12.75 -1.25 -2.64
C LYS A 148 -13.40 -2.51 -2.09
N ILE A 149 -13.23 -2.76 -0.80
CA ILE A 149 -13.79 -3.90 -0.11
C ILE A 149 -14.53 -3.40 1.13
N ALA A 150 -15.86 -3.37 1.06
CA ALA A 150 -16.70 -3.14 2.21
C ALA A 150 -16.75 -4.42 3.05
N TYR A 151 -16.10 -4.40 4.20
CA TYR A 151 -16.02 -5.52 5.13
C TYR A 151 -17.21 -5.53 6.09
N PRO A 152 -17.50 -6.67 6.77
CA PRO A 152 -18.54 -6.77 7.78
C PRO A 152 -18.19 -5.90 9.01
N ASN A 153 -18.60 -4.63 8.99
CA ASN A 153 -18.30 -3.68 10.05
C ASN A 153 -19.35 -3.70 11.16
N SER A 154 -18.90 -3.50 12.40
CA SER A 154 -19.72 -3.40 13.59
C SER A 154 -19.63 -2.03 14.26
N PHE A 155 -18.57 -1.29 13.98
CA PHE A 155 -18.30 0.03 14.57
C PHE A 155 -18.20 1.09 13.48
N SER A 156 -18.70 2.28 13.77
CA SER A 156 -18.64 3.43 12.86
C SER A 156 -17.89 4.59 13.51
N ASP A 157 -17.02 5.23 12.72
CA ASP A 157 -16.32 6.45 13.09
C ASP A 157 -16.25 7.35 11.85
N MET A 158 -16.69 8.59 11.96
CA MET A 158 -16.74 9.54 10.82
C MET A 158 -15.33 9.84 10.24
N SER A 159 -14.28 9.60 10.99
CA SER A 159 -12.90 9.82 10.54
C SER A 159 -12.28 8.62 9.80
N ILE A 160 -12.97 7.46 9.76
CA ILE A 160 -12.48 6.20 9.22
C ILE A 160 -13.43 5.73 8.11
N LEU A 161 -12.89 5.46 6.93
CA LEU A 161 -13.66 4.84 5.85
C LEU A 161 -14.00 3.39 6.21
N GLN A 162 -15.28 3.00 6.05
CA GLN A 162 -15.77 1.65 6.35
C GLN A 162 -15.51 0.65 5.21
N GLU A 163 -14.44 0.87 4.47
CA GLU A 163 -14.00 0.04 3.34
C GLU A 163 -12.47 -0.04 3.33
N ILE A 164 -11.91 -1.15 2.88
CA ILE A 164 -10.49 -1.26 2.59
C ILE A 164 -10.28 -0.87 1.14
N ARG A 165 -9.27 -0.04 0.89
CA ARG A 165 -8.85 0.36 -0.44
C ARG A 165 -7.57 -0.40 -0.79
N LEU A 166 -7.62 -1.17 -1.88
CA LEU A 166 -6.44 -1.79 -2.50
C LEU A 166 -6.01 -0.91 -3.66
N GLU A 167 -4.97 -0.12 -3.49
CA GLU A 167 -4.39 0.72 -4.53
C GLU A 167 -3.32 -0.10 -5.27
N ILE A 168 -3.62 -0.54 -6.50
CA ILE A 168 -2.83 -1.56 -7.21
C ILE A 168 -2.17 -0.95 -8.44
N GLY A 169 -0.87 -0.69 -8.39
CA GLY A 169 -0.11 -0.12 -9.49
C GLY A 169 0.76 -1.16 -10.20
N ALA A 170 0.63 -1.26 -11.53
CA ALA A 170 1.50 -2.11 -12.34
C ALA A 170 2.81 -1.43 -12.75
N LEU A 171 2.81 -0.10 -12.90
CA LEU A 171 4.01 0.70 -13.11
C LEU A 171 4.59 1.12 -11.76
N ALA A 172 5.07 0.16 -10.99
CA ALA A 172 5.67 0.39 -9.70
C ALA A 172 6.94 -0.46 -9.56
N ALA A 173 7.88 0.01 -8.78
CA ALA A 173 9.15 -0.66 -8.64
C ALA A 173 9.10 -1.72 -7.56
N TRP A 174 9.45 -2.92 -7.96
CA TRP A 174 9.40 -4.13 -7.15
C TRP A 174 10.52 -4.24 -6.13
N THR A 175 11.67 -3.68 -6.38
CA THR A 175 12.87 -3.90 -5.58
C THR A 175 13.40 -2.62 -4.93
N PRO A 176 14.06 -2.74 -3.79
CA PRO A 176 14.28 -3.94 -2.98
C PRO A 176 13.06 -4.31 -2.12
N VAL A 177 12.90 -5.61 -1.87
CA VAL A 177 11.82 -6.17 -1.04
C VAL A 177 12.37 -7.15 0.00
N LYS A 178 11.62 -7.35 1.08
CA LYS A 178 11.84 -8.43 2.06
C LYS A 178 10.50 -8.95 2.58
N VAL A 179 10.51 -10.14 3.15
CA VAL A 179 9.37 -10.64 3.92
C VAL A 179 9.35 -9.95 5.28
N ALA A 180 8.19 -9.47 5.68
CA ALA A 180 7.96 -8.82 6.97
C ALA A 180 6.70 -9.38 7.64
N ASP A 181 6.76 -9.58 8.95
CA ASP A 181 5.63 -10.05 9.74
C ASP A 181 4.64 -8.92 10.03
N ILE A 182 3.35 -9.21 9.87
CA ILE A 182 2.26 -8.30 10.20
C ILE A 182 1.33 -8.95 11.21
N THR A 183 1.02 -8.21 12.27
CA THR A 183 0.14 -8.66 13.36
C THR A 183 -0.95 -7.63 13.60
N PRO A 184 -2.26 -8.00 13.58
CA PRO A 184 -3.33 -7.10 13.94
C PRO A 184 -3.28 -6.75 15.43
N TYR A 185 -3.74 -5.57 15.81
CA TYR A 185 -3.79 -5.13 17.21
C TYR A 185 -4.52 -6.13 18.11
N ALA A 186 -5.63 -6.69 17.63
CA ALA A 186 -6.38 -7.70 18.36
C ALA A 186 -5.56 -8.97 18.65
N ALA A 187 -4.63 -9.35 17.75
CA ALA A 187 -3.76 -10.49 17.98
C ALA A 187 -2.56 -10.18 18.90
N GLN A 188 -2.10 -8.92 18.93
CA GLN A 188 -1.07 -8.49 19.88
C GLN A 188 -1.56 -8.69 21.33
N GLU A 189 -2.85 -8.37 21.59
CA GLU A 189 -3.45 -8.47 22.92
C GLU A 189 -4.02 -9.85 23.23
N TYR A 190 -4.58 -10.53 22.23
CA TYR A 190 -5.33 -11.77 22.38
C TYR A 190 -4.86 -12.86 21.40
N GLY A 191 -3.54 -12.99 21.20
CA GLY A 191 -2.94 -13.90 20.20
C GLY A 191 -3.39 -15.36 20.32
N ARG A 192 -3.72 -15.82 21.53
CA ARG A 192 -4.19 -17.21 21.77
C ARG A 192 -5.55 -17.52 21.12
N LEU A 193 -6.34 -16.51 20.77
CA LEU A 193 -7.61 -16.68 20.08
C LEU A 193 -7.43 -16.92 18.57
N PHE A 194 -6.27 -16.53 18.04
CA PHE A 194 -5.94 -16.65 16.63
C PHE A 194 -5.25 -17.99 16.37
N LYS A 195 -5.71 -18.73 15.35
CA LYS A 195 -4.97 -19.90 14.85
C LYS A 195 -3.64 -19.49 14.22
N GLN A 196 -3.61 -18.30 13.60
CA GLN A 196 -2.44 -17.66 13.01
C GLN A 196 -2.50 -16.19 13.41
N PRO A 197 -1.71 -15.77 14.44
CA PRO A 197 -1.76 -14.39 14.95
C PRO A 197 -1.03 -13.38 14.07
N SER A 198 -0.02 -13.81 13.31
CA SER A 198 0.75 -12.98 12.37
C SER A 198 0.74 -13.58 10.97
N THR A 199 1.15 -12.82 9.98
CA THR A 199 1.26 -13.22 8.57
C THR A 199 2.49 -12.60 7.92
N ASP A 200 3.20 -13.39 7.10
CA ASP A 200 4.40 -12.95 6.38
C ASP A 200 4.01 -12.28 5.07
N ILE A 201 4.47 -11.07 4.83
CA ILE A 201 4.10 -10.28 3.65
C ILE A 201 5.36 -9.83 2.91
N LEU A 202 5.44 -10.12 1.60
CA LEU A 202 6.49 -9.56 0.75
C LEU A 202 6.32 -8.04 0.66
N THR A 203 7.26 -7.30 1.23
CA THR A 203 7.13 -5.86 1.48
C THR A 203 8.33 -5.10 0.95
N VAL A 204 8.08 -3.97 0.31
CA VAL A 204 9.13 -3.03 -0.15
C VAL A 204 9.91 -2.51 1.04
N LEU A 205 11.24 -2.46 0.92
CA LEU A 205 12.11 -1.96 1.98
C LEU A 205 11.82 -0.49 2.33
N PRO A 206 11.91 -0.12 3.60
CA PRO A 206 11.62 1.25 4.03
C PRO A 206 12.58 2.28 3.43
N GLU A 207 13.84 1.92 3.13
CA GLU A 207 14.82 2.78 2.46
C GLU A 207 14.35 3.23 1.07
N ARG A 208 13.67 2.33 0.33
CA ARG A 208 13.06 2.71 -0.94
C ARG A 208 11.90 3.67 -0.72
N THR A 209 11.02 3.37 0.23
CA THR A 209 9.91 4.26 0.57
C THR A 209 10.41 5.63 1.04
N PHE A 210 11.54 5.68 1.76
CA PHE A 210 12.22 6.92 2.14
C PHE A 210 12.54 7.77 0.90
N TRP A 211 13.24 7.21 -0.08
CA TRP A 211 13.59 7.91 -1.32
C TRP A 211 12.38 8.28 -2.17
N GLU A 212 11.35 7.43 -2.22
CA GLU A 212 10.10 7.77 -2.88
C GLU A 212 9.43 9.00 -2.26
N LYS A 213 9.43 9.14 -0.92
CA LYS A 213 8.90 10.31 -0.23
C LYS A 213 9.79 11.55 -0.42
N VAL A 214 11.10 11.40 -0.37
CA VAL A 214 12.05 12.49 -0.67
C VAL A 214 11.82 13.02 -2.08
N THR A 215 11.71 12.15 -3.08
CA THR A 215 11.45 12.57 -4.47
C THR A 215 10.10 13.26 -4.64
N ILE A 216 9.06 12.83 -3.93
CA ILE A 216 7.76 13.51 -3.91
C ILE A 216 7.90 14.93 -3.34
N LEU A 217 8.53 15.08 -2.17
CA LEU A 217 8.69 16.39 -1.53
C LEU A 217 9.62 17.31 -2.33
N HIS A 218 10.69 16.75 -2.91
CA HIS A 218 11.56 17.49 -3.81
C HIS A 218 10.80 18.04 -5.04
N ARG A 219 9.99 17.22 -5.69
CA ARG A 219 9.14 17.67 -6.79
C ARG A 219 8.22 18.82 -6.36
N GLU A 220 7.59 18.72 -5.19
CA GLU A 220 6.68 19.76 -4.71
C GLU A 220 7.40 21.07 -4.35
N ALA A 221 8.67 20.99 -3.93
CA ALA A 221 9.49 22.20 -3.69
C ALA A 221 9.74 23.03 -4.97
N PHE A 222 9.62 22.43 -6.15
CA PHE A 222 9.74 23.10 -7.45
C PHE A 222 8.38 23.31 -8.13
N ARG A 223 7.27 23.12 -7.42
CA ARG A 223 5.92 23.37 -7.95
C ARG A 223 5.72 24.88 -8.20
N GLU A 224 5.12 25.22 -9.32
CA GLU A 224 4.74 26.59 -9.66
C GLU A 224 3.76 27.15 -8.60
N GLU A 225 3.95 28.41 -8.20
CA GLU A 225 3.19 29.04 -7.09
C GLU A 225 1.68 29.14 -7.35
N ASP A 226 1.27 29.21 -8.63
CA ASP A 226 -0.13 29.29 -9.05
C ASP A 226 -0.87 27.92 -8.99
N ARG A 227 -0.15 26.82 -8.77
CA ARG A 227 -0.74 25.48 -8.68
C ARG A 227 -1.08 25.13 -7.23
N PRO A 228 -2.33 24.76 -6.95
CA PRO A 228 -2.74 24.41 -5.60
C PRO A 228 -1.91 23.23 -5.08
N PHE A 229 -1.54 23.31 -3.81
CA PHE A 229 -0.82 22.23 -3.15
C PHE A 229 -1.76 21.02 -2.96
N PRO A 230 -1.33 19.79 -3.27
CA PRO A 230 -2.20 18.61 -3.12
C PRO A 230 -2.62 18.41 -1.66
N THR A 231 -3.86 18.01 -1.46
CA THR A 231 -4.38 17.71 -0.12
C THR A 231 -3.64 16.53 0.53
N ARG A 232 -3.55 16.52 1.88
CA ARG A 232 -2.96 15.43 2.67
C ARG A 232 -1.44 15.19 2.44
N TYR A 233 -0.73 16.08 1.76
CA TYR A 233 0.73 15.95 1.55
C TYR A 233 1.56 16.11 2.85
N SER A 234 0.99 16.70 3.89
CA SER A 234 1.59 16.72 5.23
C SER A 234 1.98 15.33 5.74
N ARG A 235 1.30 14.27 5.28
CA ARG A 235 1.65 12.88 5.61
C ARG A 235 3.05 12.51 5.14
N HIS A 236 3.50 12.96 3.96
CA HIS A 236 4.85 12.67 3.46
C HIS A 236 5.93 13.30 4.33
N TYR A 237 5.71 14.55 4.82
CA TYR A 237 6.62 15.20 5.76
C TYR A 237 6.69 14.47 7.09
N TYR A 238 5.53 14.10 7.65
CA TYR A 238 5.46 13.34 8.89
C TYR A 238 6.17 11.98 8.77
N ASP A 239 5.86 11.22 7.72
CA ASP A 239 6.43 9.89 7.50
C ASP A 239 7.95 10.00 7.35
N LEU A 240 8.44 10.94 6.53
CA LEU A 240 9.87 11.15 6.34
C LEU A 240 10.55 11.58 7.65
N TYR A 241 9.95 12.51 8.41
CA TYR A 241 10.46 12.91 9.71
C TYR A 241 10.62 11.71 10.66
N ARG A 242 9.61 10.83 10.73
CA ARG A 242 9.66 9.62 11.56
C ARG A 242 10.76 8.66 11.11
N MET A 243 10.87 8.41 9.80
CA MET A 243 11.92 7.55 9.24
C MET A 243 13.32 8.10 9.50
N MET A 244 13.49 9.42 9.47
CA MET A 244 14.77 10.09 9.77
C MET A 244 15.24 9.92 11.22
N GLN A 245 14.37 9.50 12.14
CA GLN A 245 14.73 9.22 13.54
C GLN A 245 15.19 7.76 13.74
N THR A 246 15.30 6.97 12.66
CA THR A 246 15.65 5.55 12.68
C THR A 246 16.86 5.27 11.81
N GLU A 247 17.38 4.04 11.87
CA GLU A 247 18.46 3.56 11.01
C GLU A 247 18.15 3.60 9.51
N VAL A 248 16.87 3.68 9.13
CA VAL A 248 16.43 3.78 7.74
C VAL A 248 17.08 4.97 7.04
N LYS A 249 17.22 6.10 7.72
CA LYS A 249 17.93 7.29 7.19
C LYS A 249 19.37 6.94 6.79
N ASP A 250 20.12 6.36 7.73
CA ASP A 250 21.54 6.10 7.51
C ASP A 250 21.75 5.04 6.43
N ASN A 251 20.92 3.99 6.44
CA ASN A 251 20.92 2.96 5.40
C ASN A 251 20.57 3.54 4.02
N ALA A 252 19.52 4.36 3.94
CA ALA A 252 19.12 5.00 2.68
C ALA A 252 20.21 5.93 2.14
N LEU A 253 20.82 6.75 2.99
CA LEU A 253 21.90 7.67 2.58
C LEU A 253 23.20 6.95 2.20
N ALA A 254 23.43 5.75 2.71
CA ALA A 254 24.58 4.92 2.32
C ALA A 254 24.39 4.25 0.94
N ASP A 255 23.13 4.12 0.46
CA ASP A 255 22.78 3.48 -0.83
C ASP A 255 22.41 4.52 -1.90
N ASN A 256 23.42 5.14 -2.50
CA ASN A 256 23.22 6.10 -3.60
C ASN A 256 22.65 5.45 -4.87
N ASP A 257 22.91 4.15 -5.08
CA ASP A 257 22.37 3.42 -6.22
C ASP A 257 20.85 3.28 -6.11
N LEU A 258 20.33 3.13 -4.89
CA LEU A 258 18.88 3.09 -4.65
C LEU A 258 18.22 4.43 -4.98
N LEU A 259 18.83 5.55 -4.58
CA LEU A 259 18.34 6.89 -4.96
C LEU A 259 18.28 7.02 -6.48
N THR A 260 19.36 6.65 -7.19
CA THR A 260 19.43 6.69 -8.66
C THR A 260 18.30 5.86 -9.28
N LYS A 261 18.10 4.63 -8.82
CA LYS A 261 16.99 3.76 -9.29
C LYS A 261 15.60 4.36 -9.03
N VAL A 262 15.40 5.06 -7.91
CA VAL A 262 14.13 5.73 -7.63
C VAL A 262 13.91 6.92 -8.55
N VAL A 263 14.94 7.70 -8.81
CA VAL A 263 14.90 8.85 -9.76
C VAL A 263 14.61 8.36 -11.17
N ASP A 264 15.38 7.38 -11.67
CA ASP A 264 15.17 6.80 -13.01
C ASP A 264 13.75 6.26 -13.18
N PHE A 265 13.23 5.61 -12.14
CA PHE A 265 11.86 5.13 -12.10
C PHE A 265 10.85 6.27 -12.22
N LYS A 266 11.04 7.36 -11.47
CA LYS A 266 10.15 8.54 -11.51
C LYS A 266 10.20 9.23 -12.87
N ASP A 267 11.39 9.43 -13.43
CA ASP A 267 11.55 10.05 -14.73
C ASP A 267 10.93 9.24 -15.87
N LYS A 268 10.96 7.92 -15.76
CA LYS A 268 10.43 7.05 -16.79
C LYS A 268 8.91 6.88 -16.71
N PHE A 269 8.37 6.62 -15.53
CA PHE A 269 6.97 6.21 -15.37
C PHE A 269 6.07 7.33 -14.84
N TYR A 270 6.62 8.34 -14.17
CA TYR A 270 5.88 9.45 -13.54
C TYR A 270 6.51 10.80 -13.86
N ARG A 271 6.83 10.98 -15.13
CA ARG A 271 7.55 12.15 -15.59
C ARG A 271 6.85 13.46 -15.18
N CYS A 272 7.63 14.36 -14.58
CA CYS A 272 7.18 15.66 -14.14
C CYS A 272 8.18 16.73 -14.58
N PRO A 273 7.81 17.68 -15.49
CA PRO A 273 8.75 18.63 -16.10
C PRO A 273 9.45 19.57 -15.10
N TRP A 274 8.79 19.86 -13.96
CA TRP A 274 9.34 20.76 -12.94
C TRP A 274 10.07 20.06 -11.80
N ALA A 275 10.15 18.73 -11.80
CA ALA A 275 10.68 17.96 -10.66
C ALA A 275 12.17 18.13 -10.42
N ARG A 276 12.96 18.50 -11.44
CA ARG A 276 14.42 18.75 -11.36
C ARG A 276 15.17 17.69 -10.55
N TYR A 277 14.92 16.42 -10.83
CA TYR A 277 15.55 15.31 -10.10
C TYR A 277 17.08 15.27 -10.24
N ASP A 278 17.65 15.93 -11.26
CA ASP A 278 19.08 16.16 -11.42
C ASP A 278 19.71 16.98 -10.28
N GLN A 279 18.91 17.68 -9.50
CA GLN A 279 19.33 18.50 -8.36
C GLN A 279 19.09 17.81 -6.99
N ILE A 280 18.45 16.64 -6.98
CA ILE A 280 18.18 15.94 -5.73
C ILE A 280 19.48 15.48 -5.05
N GLY A 281 19.59 15.67 -3.74
CA GLY A 281 20.80 15.33 -2.96
C GLY A 281 21.97 16.29 -3.16
N ARG A 282 21.87 17.33 -4.02
CA ARG A 282 22.87 18.40 -4.09
C ARG A 282 22.55 19.46 -3.02
N ALA A 283 23.55 19.79 -2.20
CA ALA A 283 23.42 20.92 -1.32
C ALA A 283 23.24 22.18 -2.15
N HIS A 284 22.19 22.95 -1.90
CA HIS A 284 22.08 24.31 -2.42
C HIS A 284 23.11 25.15 -1.65
N VAL A 285 24.24 25.37 -2.29
CA VAL A 285 25.24 26.33 -1.81
C VAL A 285 24.84 27.72 -2.27
#